data_c712d6d13647f5515fdb9c670e061c00
#
_entry.id   c712d6d13647f5515fdb9c670e061c00
#
_cell.length_a   1.000
_cell.length_b   1.000
_cell.length_c   1.000
_cell.angle_alpha   90.00
_cell.angle_beta   90.00
_cell.angle_gamma   90.00
#
_symmetry.space_group_name_H-M   'P 1'
#
loop_
_entity.id
_entity.type
_entity.pdbx_description
1 polymer ?
#
loop_
_entity_poly.entity_id
_entity_poly.type
_entity_poly.pdbx_seq_one_letter_code
_entity_poly.pdbx_strand_id
1 'polypeptide(L)'
;ISAVDNPRLNAWILMPTGGVRVRFQISDDYADWHDVDTIEVAEEWTRVNIDLASYKSKNLRIALVGECLKDFNFAYVDHIEIRGYLDNNLQATGITGPDKVNFKEEAKYVVSVLNEGVRDASQFTVYLTDEEFNVLATKTVESLAAQSSVNVEISYTPSIEMAGSELTVYGVVGYDSDEEQDDNRTKTAVVTKVKGSSYPVATGLTGS
;
A
#
# COMPACT_ATOMS: atom_id res chain seq x y z
N ILE A 1 21.57 1.02 -16.44
CA ILE A 1 20.82 0.38 -15.34
C ILE A 1 21.53 -0.86 -14.74
N SER A 2 22.80 -1.05 -15.02
CA SER A 2 23.56 -2.24 -14.57
C SER A 2 23.78 -2.34 -13.05
N ALA A 3 23.57 -1.26 -12.31
CA ALA A 3 23.84 -1.20 -10.87
C ALA A 3 22.53 -1.36 -10.01
N VAL A 4 21.41 -1.69 -10.63
CA VAL A 4 20.11 -1.69 -9.97
C VAL A 4 19.51 -3.09 -10.10
N ASP A 5 19.11 -3.68 -8.99
CA ASP A 5 18.40 -4.96 -8.99
C ASP A 5 16.92 -4.73 -9.36
N ASN A 6 16.36 -5.70 -10.09
CA ASN A 6 14.98 -5.65 -10.59
C ASN A 6 14.58 -4.25 -11.11
N PRO A 7 15.30 -3.69 -12.13
CA PRO A 7 15.04 -2.34 -12.60
C PRO A 7 13.65 -2.25 -13.24
N ARG A 8 12.90 -1.21 -12.85
CA ARG A 8 11.59 -0.90 -13.43
C ARG A 8 11.49 0.57 -13.81
N LEU A 9 10.83 0.83 -14.94
CA LEU A 9 10.37 2.15 -15.31
C LEU A 9 8.99 2.37 -14.73
N ASN A 10 8.85 3.41 -13.92
CA ASN A 10 7.56 3.87 -13.42
C ASN A 10 7.17 5.19 -14.05
N ALA A 11 5.89 5.39 -14.26
CA ALA A 11 5.30 6.65 -14.64
C ALA A 11 3.85 6.72 -14.16
N TRP A 12 3.29 7.94 -14.09
CA TRP A 12 1.86 8.15 -13.92
C TRP A 12 1.30 8.75 -15.20
N ILE A 13 0.16 8.25 -15.66
CA ILE A 13 -0.51 8.70 -16.87
C ILE A 13 -1.96 9.05 -16.56
N LEU A 14 -2.44 10.15 -17.16
CA LEU A 14 -3.83 10.57 -17.16
C LEU A 14 -4.24 10.96 -18.57
N MET A 15 -5.32 10.37 -19.07
CA MET A 15 -5.93 10.64 -20.38
C MET A 15 -7.43 10.95 -20.18
N PRO A 16 -7.79 12.16 -19.75
CA PRO A 16 -9.13 12.47 -19.22
C PRO A 16 -10.24 12.43 -20.26
N THR A 17 -9.91 12.48 -21.54
CA THR A 17 -10.90 12.54 -22.64
C THR A 17 -10.91 11.30 -23.55
N GLY A 18 -10.00 10.37 -23.33
CA GLY A 18 -9.78 9.24 -24.25
C GLY A 18 -9.29 9.68 -25.64
N GLY A 19 -9.13 8.75 -26.56
CA GLY A 19 -8.71 9.05 -27.94
C GLY A 19 -7.25 9.46 -28.11
N VAL A 20 -6.42 9.18 -27.09
CA VAL A 20 -4.96 9.21 -27.13
C VAL A 20 -4.46 7.81 -26.80
N ARG A 21 -3.38 7.41 -27.42
CA ARG A 21 -2.61 6.22 -27.05
C ARG A 21 -1.21 6.67 -26.66
N VAL A 22 -0.69 6.18 -25.54
CA VAL A 22 0.68 6.44 -25.12
C VAL A 22 1.46 5.13 -25.17
N ARG A 23 2.51 5.09 -25.97
CA ARG A 23 3.41 3.95 -26.08
C ARG A 23 4.73 4.27 -25.37
N PHE A 24 5.19 3.34 -24.58
CA PHE A 24 6.53 3.34 -24.02
C PHE A 24 7.43 2.50 -24.95
N GLN A 25 8.46 3.12 -25.45
CA GLN A 25 9.42 2.47 -26.35
C GLN A 25 10.83 2.50 -25.76
N ILE A 26 11.57 1.44 -26.03
CA ILE A 26 12.96 1.31 -25.61
C ILE A 26 13.82 0.99 -26.83
N SER A 27 15.03 1.61 -26.85
CA SER A 27 16.10 1.27 -27.79
C SER A 27 17.39 1.04 -27.01
N ASP A 28 18.10 -0.06 -27.30
CA ASP A 28 19.41 -0.37 -26.72
C ASP A 28 20.56 -0.22 -27.71
N ASP A 29 20.27 0.01 -29.00
CA ASP A 29 21.23 0.19 -30.10
C ASP A 29 21.15 1.56 -30.79
N TYR A 30 20.18 2.40 -30.36
CA TYR A 30 19.89 3.73 -30.92
C TYR A 30 19.27 3.74 -32.35
N ALA A 31 18.97 2.59 -32.89
CA ALA A 31 18.38 2.45 -34.21
C ALA A 31 16.97 1.88 -34.15
N ASP A 32 16.80 0.76 -33.48
CA ASP A 32 15.54 0.07 -33.40
C ASP A 32 14.81 0.40 -32.11
N TRP A 33 13.52 0.73 -32.22
CA TRP A 33 12.66 1.05 -31.11
C TRP A 33 11.61 -0.05 -30.95
N HIS A 34 11.49 -0.56 -29.74
CA HIS A 34 10.54 -1.62 -29.39
C HIS A 34 9.49 -1.11 -28.41
N ASP A 35 8.22 -1.33 -28.70
CA ASP A 35 7.14 -1.06 -27.75
C ASP A 35 7.27 -2.04 -26.58
N VAL A 36 7.33 -1.51 -25.36
CA VAL A 36 7.39 -2.29 -24.11
C VAL A 36 6.09 -2.21 -23.32
N ASP A 37 5.33 -1.16 -23.54
CA ASP A 37 3.97 -1.02 -23.02
C ASP A 37 3.16 -0.02 -23.85
N THR A 38 1.82 -0.18 -23.80
CA THR A 38 0.89 0.70 -24.50
C THR A 38 -0.34 0.95 -23.64
N ILE A 39 -0.59 2.22 -23.32
CA ILE A 39 -1.73 2.66 -22.52
C ILE A 39 -2.76 3.29 -23.46
N GLU A 40 -3.96 2.71 -23.51
CA GLU A 40 -5.07 3.18 -24.34
C GLU A 40 -6.17 3.92 -23.56
N VAL A 41 -6.25 3.66 -22.25
CA VAL A 41 -7.25 4.26 -21.36
C VAL A 41 -6.60 4.55 -20.01
N ALA A 42 -6.73 5.79 -19.53
CA ALA A 42 -6.34 6.22 -18.20
C ALA A 42 -7.18 7.45 -17.80
N GLU A 43 -8.46 7.24 -17.51
CA GLU A 43 -9.41 8.31 -17.12
C GLU A 43 -9.08 8.94 -15.77
N GLU A 44 -8.35 8.19 -14.92
CA GLU A 44 -7.76 8.65 -13.67
C GLU A 44 -6.23 8.46 -13.72
N TRP A 45 -5.50 9.08 -12.80
CA TRP A 45 -4.07 8.87 -12.69
C TRP A 45 -3.74 7.38 -12.50
N THR A 46 -3.24 6.78 -13.56
CA THR A 46 -2.90 5.36 -13.64
C THR A 46 -1.40 5.17 -13.57
N ARG A 47 -0.95 4.31 -12.66
CA ARG A 47 0.46 3.95 -12.54
C ARG A 47 0.84 2.96 -13.65
N VAL A 48 1.93 3.26 -14.33
CA VAL A 48 2.63 2.35 -15.27
C VAL A 48 3.87 1.82 -14.56
N ASN A 49 4.12 0.51 -14.67
CA ASN A 49 5.26 -0.15 -14.06
C ASN A 49 5.80 -1.21 -15.02
N ILE A 50 6.89 -0.87 -15.73
CA ILE A 50 7.46 -1.69 -16.80
C ILE A 50 8.71 -2.40 -16.30
N ASP A 51 8.77 -3.71 -16.45
CA ASP A 51 9.95 -4.51 -16.13
C ASP A 51 11.07 -4.28 -17.14
N LEU A 52 12.25 -3.90 -16.66
CA LEU A 52 13.45 -3.66 -17.45
C LEU A 52 14.54 -4.71 -17.22
N ALA A 53 14.25 -5.84 -16.57
CA ALA A 53 15.25 -6.85 -16.23
C ALA A 53 15.97 -7.41 -17.45
N SER A 54 15.29 -7.59 -18.59
CA SER A 54 15.87 -8.04 -19.87
C SER A 54 16.85 -7.03 -20.49
N TYR A 55 16.83 -5.79 -20.03
CA TYR A 55 17.71 -4.70 -20.47
C TYR A 55 18.80 -4.37 -19.45
N LYS A 56 18.93 -5.15 -18.37
CA LYS A 56 20.00 -4.97 -17.37
C LYS A 56 21.36 -5.02 -18.07
N SER A 57 22.26 -4.12 -17.67
CA SER A 57 23.60 -3.95 -18.26
C SER A 57 23.66 -3.28 -19.65
N LYS A 58 22.55 -2.77 -20.16
CA LYS A 58 22.50 -2.04 -21.43
C LYS A 58 22.41 -0.52 -21.23
N ASN A 59 22.85 0.21 -22.22
CA ASN A 59 22.58 1.65 -22.32
C ASN A 59 21.23 1.83 -23.01
N LEU A 60 20.23 2.29 -22.26
CA LEU A 60 18.89 2.44 -22.77
C LEU A 60 18.56 3.87 -23.15
N ARG A 61 17.78 4.01 -24.20
CA ARG A 61 16.95 5.18 -24.47
C ARG A 61 15.50 4.81 -24.29
N ILE A 62 14.76 5.72 -23.72
CA ILE A 62 13.32 5.57 -23.51
C ILE A 62 12.63 6.70 -24.27
N ALA A 63 11.60 6.33 -25.01
CA ALA A 63 10.72 7.28 -25.68
C ALA A 63 9.29 7.06 -25.20
N LEU A 64 8.59 8.18 -25.02
CA LEU A 64 7.14 8.19 -24.86
C LEU A 64 6.57 8.73 -26.18
N VAL A 65 5.73 7.94 -26.81
CA VAL A 65 5.11 8.28 -28.10
C VAL A 65 3.61 8.45 -27.87
N GLY A 66 3.16 9.72 -27.93
CA GLY A 66 1.73 10.05 -27.92
C GLY A 66 1.16 9.96 -29.34
N GLU A 67 0.10 9.19 -29.51
CA GLU A 67 -0.64 9.05 -30.75
C GLU A 67 -2.05 9.57 -30.54
N CYS A 68 -2.39 10.70 -31.19
CA CYS A 68 -3.75 11.25 -31.15
C CYS A 68 -4.63 10.51 -32.16
N LEU A 69 -5.63 9.79 -31.67
CA LEU A 69 -6.61 9.06 -32.46
C LEU A 69 -7.84 9.90 -32.82
N LYS A 70 -7.99 11.06 -32.15
CA LYS A 70 -9.05 12.04 -32.40
C LYS A 70 -8.48 13.45 -32.17
N ASP A 71 -9.04 14.43 -32.85
CA ASP A 71 -8.63 15.82 -32.72
C ASP A 71 -8.81 16.37 -31.29
N PHE A 72 -7.86 17.22 -30.88
CA PHE A 72 -7.86 17.93 -29.58
C PHE A 72 -7.79 17.07 -28.33
N ASN A 73 -7.19 15.90 -28.39
CA ASN A 73 -6.95 15.07 -27.23
C ASN A 73 -5.48 15.15 -26.76
N PHE A 74 -5.28 14.91 -25.46
CA PHE A 74 -3.97 14.99 -24.83
C PHE A 74 -3.84 13.94 -23.70
N ALA A 75 -2.61 13.62 -23.39
CA ALA A 75 -2.25 12.83 -22.24
C ALA A 75 -1.30 13.62 -21.35
N TYR A 76 -1.47 13.48 -20.04
CA TYR A 76 -0.50 13.95 -19.06
C TYR A 76 0.37 12.78 -18.64
N VAL A 77 1.65 13.02 -18.49
CA VAL A 77 2.61 12.07 -17.94
C VAL A 77 3.36 12.75 -16.81
N ASP A 78 3.45 12.10 -15.67
CA ASP A 78 4.13 12.62 -14.50
C ASP A 78 4.99 11.54 -13.85
N HIS A 79 5.97 11.98 -13.05
CA HIS A 79 6.82 11.15 -12.21
C HIS A 79 7.46 9.97 -12.93
N ILE A 80 8.19 10.25 -14.03
CA ILE A 80 8.94 9.23 -14.75
C ILE A 80 10.23 8.93 -14.01
N GLU A 81 10.42 7.68 -13.58
CA GLU A 81 11.61 7.24 -12.87
C GLU A 81 12.03 5.83 -13.27
N ILE A 82 13.31 5.52 -13.13
CA ILE A 82 13.82 4.15 -13.14
C ILE A 82 14.42 3.88 -11.77
N ARG A 83 13.90 2.84 -11.09
CA ARG A 83 14.43 2.40 -9.80
C ARG A 83 14.52 0.88 -9.71
N GLY A 84 15.31 0.40 -8.74
CA GLY A 84 15.33 -0.99 -8.35
C GLY A 84 14.24 -1.34 -7.36
N TYR A 85 13.91 -2.60 -7.33
CA TYR A 85 12.98 -3.18 -6.37
C TYR A 85 13.60 -4.41 -5.72
N LEU A 86 13.21 -4.69 -4.49
CA LEU A 86 13.53 -5.93 -3.80
C LEU A 86 12.73 -7.10 -4.41
N ASP A 87 13.20 -8.32 -4.21
CA ASP A 87 12.43 -9.51 -4.58
C ASP A 87 11.15 -9.57 -3.74
N ASN A 88 11.29 -9.41 -2.43
CA ASN A 88 10.22 -9.50 -1.46
C ASN A 88 10.21 -8.24 -0.59
N ASN A 89 9.14 -7.48 -0.61
CA ASN A 89 8.93 -6.34 0.26
C ASN A 89 7.44 -6.12 0.49
N LEU A 90 6.96 -6.32 1.72
CA LEU A 90 5.60 -5.99 2.15
C LEU A 90 5.61 -4.77 3.04
N GLN A 91 4.89 -3.74 2.68
CA GLN A 91 4.80 -2.48 3.40
C GLN A 91 3.42 -2.29 4.05
N ALA A 92 3.37 -1.86 5.31
CA ALA A 92 2.15 -1.37 5.95
C ALA A 92 1.97 0.13 5.64
N THR A 93 1.17 0.43 4.63
CA THR A 93 1.03 1.79 4.09
C THR A 93 0.09 2.69 4.87
N GLY A 94 -0.84 2.11 5.63
CA GLY A 94 -1.80 2.89 6.42
C GLY A 94 -2.71 2.03 7.27
N ILE A 95 -3.36 2.68 8.22
CA ILE A 95 -4.39 2.08 9.07
C ILE A 95 -5.56 3.04 9.23
N THR A 96 -6.77 2.49 9.23
CA THR A 96 -8.00 3.20 9.58
C THR A 96 -8.79 2.42 10.62
N GLY A 97 -9.61 3.09 11.41
CA GLY A 97 -10.41 2.47 12.46
C GLY A 97 -11.35 3.49 13.11
N PRO A 98 -12.13 3.08 14.12
CA PRO A 98 -13.09 3.94 14.78
C PRO A 98 -12.41 4.92 15.75
N ASP A 99 -12.93 6.15 15.83
CA ASP A 99 -12.51 7.13 16.86
C ASP A 99 -12.94 6.74 18.27
N LYS A 100 -13.99 5.92 18.39
CA LYS A 100 -14.62 5.53 19.65
C LYS A 100 -15.17 4.13 19.58
N VAL A 101 -15.04 3.39 20.68
CA VAL A 101 -15.64 2.06 20.87
C VAL A 101 -16.07 1.90 22.33
N ASN A 102 -17.10 1.14 22.64
CA ASN A 102 -17.36 0.75 24.01
C ASN A 102 -16.48 -0.47 24.38
N PHE A 103 -16.06 -0.58 25.64
CA PHE A 103 -15.40 -1.81 26.08
C PHE A 103 -16.35 -3.02 25.86
N LYS A 104 -15.79 -4.19 25.57
CA LYS A 104 -16.49 -5.42 25.18
C LYS A 104 -17.27 -5.34 23.85
N GLU A 105 -17.20 -4.25 23.10
CA GLU A 105 -17.70 -4.18 21.74
C GLU A 105 -16.54 -4.34 20.73
N GLU A 106 -16.86 -4.99 19.63
CA GLU A 106 -15.88 -5.19 18.55
C GLU A 106 -15.60 -3.88 17.82
N ALA A 107 -14.33 -3.53 17.71
CA ALA A 107 -13.82 -2.48 16.86
C ALA A 107 -13.15 -3.08 15.62
N LYS A 108 -13.45 -2.54 14.44
CA LYS A 108 -12.85 -2.97 13.18
C LYS A 108 -11.81 -1.98 12.72
N TYR A 109 -10.61 -2.46 12.49
CA TYR A 109 -9.50 -1.71 11.92
C TYR A 109 -9.17 -2.27 10.54
N VAL A 110 -8.77 -1.40 9.63
CA VAL A 110 -8.35 -1.81 8.29
C VAL A 110 -6.91 -1.37 8.09
N VAL A 111 -6.03 -2.35 7.89
CA VAL A 111 -4.62 -2.12 7.55
C VAL A 111 -4.44 -2.26 6.05
N SER A 112 -3.89 -1.23 5.41
CA SER A 112 -3.52 -1.26 4.00
C SER A 112 -2.11 -1.81 3.86
N VAL A 113 -1.96 -2.90 3.10
CA VAL A 113 -0.68 -3.57 2.83
C VAL A 113 -0.39 -3.50 1.34
N LEU A 114 0.83 -3.07 1.00
CA LEU A 114 1.37 -3.04 -0.36
C LEU A 114 2.46 -4.12 -0.48
N ASN A 115 2.40 -4.94 -1.51
CA ASN A 115 3.55 -5.72 -1.96
C ASN A 115 4.35 -4.86 -2.94
N GLU A 116 5.41 -4.21 -2.47
CA GLU A 116 6.31 -3.43 -3.31
C GLU A 116 7.39 -4.30 -3.97
N GLY A 117 7.51 -5.57 -3.54
CA GLY A 117 8.42 -6.56 -4.13
C GLY A 117 8.03 -6.93 -5.57
N VAL A 118 8.96 -7.57 -6.28
CA VAL A 118 8.71 -8.06 -7.66
C VAL A 118 8.22 -9.49 -7.70
N ARG A 119 8.11 -10.16 -6.53
CA ARG A 119 7.53 -11.50 -6.40
C ARG A 119 6.20 -11.45 -5.66
N ASP A 120 5.35 -12.41 -5.97
CA ASP A 120 4.14 -12.63 -5.19
C ASP A 120 4.53 -13.04 -3.78
N ALA A 121 3.96 -12.34 -2.78
CA ALA A 121 4.09 -12.73 -1.40
C ALA A 121 3.19 -13.95 -1.13
N SER A 122 3.78 -14.99 -0.53
CA SER A 122 3.05 -16.12 0.01
C SER A 122 2.37 -15.73 1.33
N GLN A 123 1.88 -16.71 2.08
CA GLN A 123 1.21 -16.48 3.35
C GLN A 123 2.00 -15.55 4.28
N PHE A 124 1.34 -14.49 4.76
CA PHE A 124 1.89 -13.53 5.72
C PHE A 124 0.83 -13.15 6.77
N THR A 125 1.27 -12.52 7.85
CA THR A 125 0.38 -12.12 8.94
C THR A 125 0.34 -10.61 9.10
N VAL A 126 -0.85 -10.06 9.28
CA VAL A 126 -1.05 -8.66 9.63
C VAL A 126 -1.48 -8.59 11.10
N TYR A 127 -0.83 -7.69 11.84
CA TYR A 127 -1.04 -7.48 13.26
C TYR A 127 -1.64 -6.10 13.53
N LEU A 128 -2.48 -6.01 14.54
CA LEU A 128 -2.74 -4.77 15.25
C LEU A 128 -1.84 -4.76 16.49
N THR A 129 -1.09 -3.69 16.70
CA THR A 129 -0.22 -3.53 17.86
C THR A 129 -0.50 -2.21 18.57
N ASP A 130 -0.16 -2.13 19.87
CA ASP A 130 -0.06 -0.87 20.57
C ASP A 130 1.28 -0.13 20.30
N GLU A 131 1.55 0.93 21.05
CA GLU A 131 2.79 1.72 20.95
C GLU A 131 4.04 0.91 21.30
N GLU A 132 3.93 -0.01 22.26
CA GLU A 132 4.98 -0.88 22.77
C GLU A 132 5.16 -2.17 21.96
N PHE A 133 4.49 -2.29 20.80
CA PHE A 133 4.47 -3.50 19.95
C PHE A 133 3.79 -4.73 20.57
N ASN A 134 2.98 -4.56 21.63
CA ASN A 134 2.16 -5.66 22.10
C ASN A 134 1.09 -5.98 21.06
N VAL A 135 0.94 -7.27 20.74
CA VAL A 135 -0.03 -7.72 19.74
C VAL A 135 -1.44 -7.70 20.35
N LEU A 136 -2.33 -6.94 19.73
CA LEU A 136 -3.74 -6.85 20.12
C LEU A 136 -4.60 -7.86 19.36
N ALA A 137 -4.38 -8.01 18.06
CA ALA A 137 -5.08 -8.95 17.20
C ALA A 137 -4.25 -9.25 15.94
N THR A 138 -4.60 -10.35 15.26
CA THR A 138 -3.88 -10.79 14.05
C THR A 138 -4.84 -11.27 12.98
N LYS A 139 -4.39 -11.21 11.73
CA LYS A 139 -5.06 -11.86 10.59
C LYS A 139 -4.05 -12.35 9.58
N THR A 140 -4.20 -13.60 9.17
CA THR A 140 -3.40 -14.19 8.10
C THR A 140 -3.99 -13.86 6.73
N VAL A 141 -3.12 -13.56 5.78
CA VAL A 141 -3.43 -13.35 4.36
C VAL A 141 -2.70 -14.44 3.58
N GLU A 142 -3.39 -15.14 2.70
CA GLU A 142 -2.84 -16.31 2.01
C GLU A 142 -1.80 -15.93 0.93
N SER A 143 -2.05 -14.83 0.23
CA SER A 143 -1.11 -14.33 -0.78
C SER A 143 -1.42 -12.89 -1.18
N LEU A 144 -0.42 -12.19 -1.73
CA LEU A 144 -0.59 -10.88 -2.34
C LEU A 144 0.33 -10.79 -3.56
N ALA A 145 -0.26 -10.56 -4.72
CA ALA A 145 0.51 -10.45 -5.96
C ALA A 145 1.55 -9.32 -5.90
N ALA A 146 2.63 -9.49 -6.65
CA ALA A 146 3.66 -8.45 -6.79
C ALA A 146 3.05 -7.12 -7.24
N GLN A 147 3.56 -6.01 -6.71
CA GLN A 147 3.16 -4.64 -7.08
C GLN A 147 1.65 -4.36 -6.88
N SER A 148 0.98 -5.13 -6.01
CA SER A 148 -0.44 -4.94 -5.67
C SER A 148 -0.64 -4.62 -4.20
N SER A 149 -1.85 -4.18 -3.85
CA SER A 149 -2.22 -3.85 -2.48
C SER A 149 -3.49 -4.56 -2.04
N VAL A 150 -3.64 -4.73 -0.73
CA VAL A 150 -4.84 -5.27 -0.09
C VAL A 150 -5.19 -4.50 1.17
N ASN A 151 -6.48 -4.36 1.43
CA ASN A 151 -7.00 -3.84 2.69
C ASN A 151 -7.42 -5.02 3.58
N VAL A 152 -6.79 -5.15 4.75
CA VAL A 152 -7.00 -6.24 5.69
C VAL A 152 -7.80 -5.75 6.89
N GLU A 153 -9.08 -6.16 6.98
CA GLU A 153 -9.92 -5.87 8.14
C GLU A 153 -9.58 -6.81 9.29
N ILE A 154 -9.28 -6.26 10.46
CA ILE A 154 -8.96 -6.97 11.69
C ILE A 154 -9.84 -6.44 12.81
N SER A 155 -10.48 -7.34 13.53
CA SER A 155 -11.33 -7.00 14.68
C SER A 155 -10.56 -7.09 15.99
N TYR A 156 -10.81 -6.13 16.89
CA TYR A 156 -10.29 -6.12 18.25
C TYR A 156 -11.40 -5.70 19.23
N THR A 157 -11.46 -6.35 20.37
CA THR A 157 -12.45 -6.05 21.43
C THR A 157 -11.71 -5.56 22.68
N PRO A 158 -11.77 -4.24 23.01
CA PRO A 158 -11.12 -3.72 24.19
C PRO A 158 -11.68 -4.32 25.47
N SER A 159 -10.80 -4.63 26.43
CA SER A 159 -11.18 -5.16 27.72
C SER A 159 -11.75 -4.07 28.63
N ILE A 160 -12.31 -4.47 29.78
CA ILE A 160 -12.89 -3.55 30.78
C ILE A 160 -11.81 -2.66 31.41
N GLU A 161 -10.57 -3.14 31.52
CA GLU A 161 -9.45 -2.39 32.08
C GLU A 161 -9.09 -1.18 31.23
N MET A 162 -9.45 -1.20 29.94
CA MET A 162 -9.27 -0.09 29.01
C MET A 162 -10.39 0.94 29.08
N ALA A 163 -11.44 0.71 29.86
CA ALA A 163 -12.57 1.63 29.93
C ALA A 163 -12.16 3.02 30.43
N GLY A 164 -12.44 4.06 29.64
CA GLY A 164 -12.07 5.45 29.92
C GLY A 164 -10.68 5.85 29.44
N SER A 165 -9.92 4.96 28.80
CA SER A 165 -8.61 5.24 28.23
C SER A 165 -8.67 5.53 26.71
N GLU A 166 -7.55 5.95 26.18
CA GLU A 166 -7.28 5.97 24.73
C GLU A 166 -6.40 4.79 24.36
N LEU A 167 -6.71 4.15 23.25
CA LEU A 167 -5.96 3.05 22.67
C LEU A 167 -5.34 3.53 21.36
N THR A 168 -4.02 3.57 21.31
CA THR A 168 -3.26 3.88 20.08
C THR A 168 -2.95 2.57 19.37
N VAL A 169 -3.40 2.44 18.11
CA VAL A 169 -3.29 1.21 17.32
C VAL A 169 -2.49 1.44 16.06
N TYR A 170 -1.52 0.59 15.81
CA TYR A 170 -0.74 0.51 14.58
C TYR A 170 -1.03 -0.77 13.83
N GLY A 171 -0.91 -0.72 12.51
CA GLY A 171 -0.86 -1.90 11.66
C GLY A 171 0.59 -2.33 11.44
N VAL A 172 0.84 -3.62 11.53
CA VAL A 172 2.16 -4.20 11.25
C VAL A 172 1.98 -5.39 10.34
N VAL A 173 2.85 -5.55 9.33
CA VAL A 173 2.92 -6.74 8.51
C VAL A 173 4.13 -7.58 8.91
N GLY A 174 3.94 -8.90 9.03
CA GLY A 174 5.01 -9.86 9.29
C GLY A 174 5.10 -10.87 8.16
N TYR A 175 6.24 -10.87 7.47
CA TYR A 175 6.54 -11.77 6.37
C TYR A 175 8.00 -12.20 6.46
N ASP A 176 8.24 -13.51 6.63
CA ASP A 176 9.59 -14.05 6.92
C ASP A 176 10.60 -13.80 5.79
N SER A 177 10.12 -13.65 4.55
CA SER A 177 10.98 -13.39 3.39
C SER A 177 11.17 -11.90 3.09
N ASP A 178 10.67 -11.01 3.94
CA ASP A 178 10.77 -9.57 3.74
C ASP A 178 12.21 -9.08 3.86
N GLU A 179 12.66 -8.34 2.85
CA GLU A 179 14.03 -7.82 2.76
C GLU A 179 14.18 -6.41 3.32
N GLU A 180 13.04 -5.71 3.56
CA GLU A 180 13.00 -4.36 4.15
C GLU A 180 11.96 -4.32 5.28
N GLN A 181 12.41 -4.33 6.53
CA GLN A 181 11.52 -4.40 7.69
C GLN A 181 11.17 -3.05 8.31
N ASP A 182 11.84 -1.96 7.90
CA ASP A 182 11.63 -0.64 8.47
C ASP A 182 10.28 -0.02 8.05
N ASP A 183 9.67 -0.51 6.98
CA ASP A 183 8.37 -0.05 6.46
C ASP A 183 7.20 -1.00 6.79
N ASN A 184 7.46 -2.04 7.57
CA ASN A 184 6.47 -3.04 7.98
C ASN A 184 5.46 -2.52 9.02
N ARG A 185 5.67 -1.34 9.61
CA ARG A 185 4.73 -0.69 10.53
C ARG A 185 4.17 0.59 9.93
N THR A 186 2.87 0.82 10.12
CA THR A 186 2.24 2.06 9.67
C THR A 186 2.88 3.29 10.34
N LYS A 187 3.17 4.34 9.55
CA LYS A 187 3.78 5.60 10.04
C LYS A 187 2.82 6.39 10.93
N THR A 188 1.53 6.19 10.76
CA THR A 188 0.47 6.83 11.54
C THR A 188 -0.32 5.77 12.28
N ALA A 189 -0.84 6.13 13.45
CA ALA A 189 -1.71 5.30 14.26
C ALA A 189 -3.16 5.76 14.18
N VAL A 190 -4.07 4.88 14.59
CA VAL A 190 -5.44 5.22 14.95
C VAL A 190 -5.53 5.35 16.46
N VAL A 191 -6.05 6.49 16.95
CA VAL A 191 -6.33 6.68 18.37
C VAL A 191 -7.82 6.45 18.60
N THR A 192 -8.18 5.40 19.32
CA THR A 192 -9.54 5.00 19.63
C THR A 192 -9.86 5.27 21.10
N LYS A 193 -10.87 6.08 21.38
CA LYS A 193 -11.37 6.29 22.77
C LYS A 193 -12.23 5.13 23.21
N VAL A 194 -11.81 4.42 24.26
CA VAL A 194 -12.57 3.32 24.85
C VAL A 194 -13.54 3.89 25.87
N LYS A 195 -14.82 3.90 25.57
CA LYS A 195 -15.85 4.41 26.47
C LYS A 195 -16.02 3.48 27.67
N GLY A 196 -16.09 4.08 28.86
CA GLY A 196 -16.52 3.41 30.07
C GLY A 196 -18.03 3.11 30.07
N SER A 197 -18.47 2.24 30.97
CA SER A 197 -19.89 1.99 31.21
C SER A 197 -20.59 3.29 31.63
N SER A 198 -21.68 3.61 30.97
CA SER A 198 -22.57 4.73 31.37
C SER A 198 -23.52 4.36 32.53
N TYR A 199 -23.30 3.24 33.22
CA TYR A 199 -24.09 2.93 34.41
C TYR A 199 -23.71 3.88 35.55
N PRO A 200 -24.64 4.63 36.11
CA PRO A 200 -24.36 5.42 37.29
C PRO A 200 -23.88 4.49 38.38
N VAL A 201 -22.65 4.69 38.83
CA VAL A 201 -22.17 4.04 40.06
C VAL A 201 -23.00 4.63 41.17
N ALA A 202 -23.79 3.82 41.88
CA ALA A 202 -24.48 4.23 43.08
C ALA A 202 -23.44 4.61 44.13
N THR A 203 -23.08 5.90 44.20
CA THR A 203 -22.25 6.43 45.27
C THR A 203 -23.10 6.66 46.49
N GLY A 204 -23.01 5.76 47.46
CA GLY A 204 -23.38 6.01 48.86
C GLY A 204 -24.83 5.80 49.18
N LEU A 205 -25.14 4.62 49.69
CA LEU A 205 -26.15 4.44 50.76
C LEU A 205 -25.52 4.96 52.06
N THR A 206 -25.74 6.24 52.41
CA THR A 206 -25.57 6.70 53.78
C THR A 206 -26.84 6.28 54.53
N GLY A 207 -26.77 5.13 55.27
CA GLY A 207 -27.76 4.75 56.23
C GLY A 207 -27.67 5.70 57.43
N SER A 208 -28.80 6.29 57.80
CA SER A 208 -29.04 6.94 59.10
C SER A 208 -29.50 5.92 60.15
#